data_7930924cc488cdf41a04f621b7f8a776
#
_entry.id   7930924cc488cdf41a04f621b7f8a776
#
_cell.length_a   1.000
_cell.length_b   1.000
_cell.length_c   1.000
_cell.angle_alpha   90.00
_cell.angle_beta   90.00
_cell.angle_gamma   90.00
#
_symmetry.space_group_name_H-M   'P 1'
#
loop_
_entity.id
_entity.type
_entity.pdbx_description
1 polymer ?
#
loop_
_entity_poly.entity_id
_entity_poly.type
_entity_poly.pdbx_seq_one_letter_code
_entity_poly.pdbx_strand_id
1 'polypeptide(L)'
;SLIDIPLLLIAVNRYTVFIAKHELSKIPIFKSILDKAGFIFVNRKNNDSSIKSMNYLINDIKNTPRSVAIFAEGTRTKDGNLQEFKKGASIFGIDTKLPIVPVAISGTYKWSKKSLLNFRKSEITFSFAEPIQTENYSYGDREELTEKIKITIKDMLIDLAILSLSKGTF
;
A
#
# COMPACT_ATOMS: atom_id res chain seq x y z
N SER A 1 6.53 -6.54 -1.38
CA SER A 1 7.97 -6.64 -1.78
C SER A 1 8.62 -5.26 -1.77
N LEU A 2 9.97 -5.18 -1.70
CA LEU A 2 10.66 -3.88 -1.86
C LEU A 2 10.48 -3.31 -3.27
N ILE A 3 10.22 -4.17 -4.23
CA ILE A 3 10.00 -3.78 -5.63
C ILE A 3 8.59 -3.20 -5.87
N ASP A 4 7.63 -3.42 -4.98
CA ASP A 4 6.27 -2.91 -5.12
C ASP A 4 6.23 -1.38 -5.19
N ILE A 5 7.10 -0.71 -4.42
CA ILE A 5 7.16 0.76 -4.35
C ILE A 5 7.53 1.39 -5.69
N PRO A 6 8.71 1.08 -6.29
CA PRO A 6 9.09 1.68 -7.57
C PRO A 6 8.13 1.30 -8.71
N LEU A 7 7.60 0.08 -8.70
CA LEU A 7 6.66 -0.36 -9.72
C LEU A 7 5.31 0.36 -9.58
N LEU A 8 4.81 0.56 -8.35
CA LEU A 8 3.58 1.31 -8.14
C LEU A 8 3.72 2.77 -8.54
N LEU A 9 4.88 3.40 -8.29
CA LEU A 9 5.17 4.77 -8.75
C LEU A 9 5.07 4.90 -10.28
N ILE A 10 5.56 3.90 -11.01
CA ILE A 10 5.45 3.86 -12.47
C ILE A 10 4.00 3.66 -12.90
N ALA A 11 3.26 2.74 -12.24
CA ALA A 11 1.90 2.38 -12.62
C ALA A 11 0.88 3.51 -12.35
N VAL A 12 1.05 4.27 -11.26
CA VAL A 12 0.07 5.30 -10.84
C VAL A 12 0.20 6.60 -11.63
N ASN A 13 1.36 6.90 -12.21
CA ASN A 13 1.66 8.13 -12.97
C ASN A 13 1.16 9.44 -12.27
N ARG A 14 1.28 9.49 -10.94
CA ARG A 14 0.93 10.65 -10.09
C ARG A 14 1.96 10.82 -8.99
N TYR A 15 2.13 12.04 -8.50
CA TYR A 15 2.95 12.28 -7.32
C TYR A 15 2.35 11.52 -6.11
N THR A 16 3.00 10.43 -5.76
CA THR A 16 2.52 9.49 -4.75
C THR A 16 3.56 9.36 -3.64
N VAL A 17 3.15 9.59 -2.40
CA VAL A 17 3.97 9.38 -1.22
C VAL A 17 3.58 8.08 -0.52
N PHE A 18 4.54 7.46 0.14
CA PHE A 18 4.34 6.19 0.84
C PHE A 18 4.55 6.35 2.33
N ILE A 19 3.81 5.56 3.09
CA ILE A 19 4.07 5.40 4.51
C ILE A 19 5.17 4.34 4.69
N ALA A 20 6.36 4.80 5.06
CA ALA A 20 7.54 3.97 5.27
C ALA A 20 7.71 3.59 6.75
N LYS A 21 8.37 2.45 6.99
CA LYS A 21 8.73 2.02 8.34
C LYS A 21 9.84 2.91 8.91
N HIS A 22 9.68 3.38 10.17
CA HIS A 22 10.64 4.27 10.82
C HIS A 22 12.08 3.74 10.82
N GLU A 23 12.28 2.42 10.93
CA GLU A 23 13.63 1.84 10.93
C GLU A 23 14.41 2.14 9.65
N LEU A 24 13.74 2.43 8.53
CA LEU A 24 14.40 2.86 7.29
C LEU A 24 15.03 4.26 7.41
N SER A 25 14.51 5.13 8.29
CA SER A 25 15.08 6.44 8.55
C SER A 25 16.43 6.39 9.28
N LYS A 26 16.75 5.25 9.88
CA LYS A 26 18.04 5.04 10.57
C LYS A 26 19.20 4.77 9.61
N ILE A 27 18.91 4.48 8.35
CA ILE A 27 19.92 4.27 7.29
C ILE A 27 20.07 5.59 6.55
N PRO A 28 21.21 6.33 6.69
CA PRO A 28 21.34 7.71 6.19
C PRO A 28 21.01 7.88 4.70
N ILE A 29 21.48 6.95 3.85
CA ILE A 29 21.24 6.98 2.41
C ILE A 29 19.74 6.82 2.12
N PHE A 30 19.08 5.83 2.73
CA PHE A 30 17.63 5.61 2.56
C PHE A 30 16.82 6.78 3.10
N LYS A 31 17.21 7.32 4.27
CA LYS A 31 16.54 8.49 4.84
C LYS A 31 16.55 9.65 3.86
N SER A 32 17.72 10.02 3.34
CA SER A 32 17.86 11.15 2.42
C SER A 32 17.02 10.99 1.14
N ILE A 33 16.99 9.79 0.56
CA ILE A 33 16.22 9.50 -0.66
C ILE A 33 14.71 9.56 -0.35
N LEU A 34 14.27 8.93 0.73
CA LEU A 34 12.86 8.83 1.08
C LEU A 34 12.30 10.18 1.55
N ASP A 35 13.07 10.99 2.29
CA ASP A 35 12.69 12.35 2.69
C ASP A 35 12.49 13.24 1.45
N LYS A 36 13.41 13.19 0.48
CA LYS A 36 13.30 13.95 -0.78
C LYS A 36 12.11 13.48 -1.63
N ALA A 37 11.79 12.20 -1.56
CA ALA A 37 10.61 11.63 -2.23
C ALA A 37 9.29 11.86 -1.45
N GLY A 38 9.34 12.57 -0.31
CA GLY A 38 8.16 12.91 0.49
C GLY A 38 7.57 11.74 1.29
N PHE A 39 8.35 10.68 1.52
CA PHE A 39 7.90 9.55 2.33
C PHE A 39 7.73 9.92 3.79
N ILE A 40 6.70 9.39 4.43
CA ILE A 40 6.41 9.62 5.83
C ILE A 40 6.79 8.39 6.64
N PHE A 41 7.63 8.58 7.66
CA PHE A 41 8.07 7.49 8.52
C PHE A 41 7.12 7.28 9.68
N VAL A 42 6.65 6.05 9.84
CA VAL A 42 5.75 5.65 10.94
C VAL A 42 6.41 4.59 11.81
N ASN A 43 6.48 4.84 13.10
CA ASN A 43 6.91 3.86 14.09
C ASN A 43 5.74 2.95 14.49
N ARG A 44 5.61 1.82 13.82
CA ARG A 44 4.50 0.87 14.03
C ARG A 44 4.55 0.14 15.38
N LYS A 45 5.64 0.28 16.14
CA LYS A 45 5.78 -0.30 17.48
C LYS A 45 5.27 0.62 18.57
N ASN A 46 5.08 1.91 18.27
CA ASN A 46 4.60 2.91 19.20
C ASN A 46 3.34 3.56 18.61
N ASN A 47 2.18 3.28 19.21
CA ASN A 47 0.89 3.77 18.76
C ASN A 47 0.82 5.30 18.73
N ASP A 48 1.33 5.98 19.76
CA ASP A 48 1.29 7.45 19.85
C ASP A 48 2.12 8.11 18.74
N SER A 49 3.29 7.54 18.44
CA SER A 49 4.13 7.99 17.33
C SER A 49 3.46 7.73 15.97
N SER A 50 2.76 6.62 15.83
CA SER A 50 2.00 6.28 14.60
C SER A 50 0.85 7.26 14.39
N ILE A 51 0.10 7.59 15.45
CA ILE A 51 -0.99 8.58 15.41
C ILE A 51 -0.46 9.97 15.05
N LYS A 52 0.64 10.41 15.67
CA LYS A 52 1.26 11.72 15.36
C LYS A 52 1.69 11.80 13.90
N SER A 53 2.34 10.75 13.38
CA SER A 53 2.75 10.71 11.97
C SER A 53 1.55 10.70 11.01
N MET A 54 0.47 10.03 11.37
CA MET A 54 -0.76 10.01 10.59
C MET A 54 -1.43 11.39 10.59
N ASN A 55 -1.55 12.05 11.75
CA ASN A 55 -2.11 13.38 11.87
C ASN A 55 -1.29 14.42 11.06
N TYR A 56 0.03 14.29 11.08
CA TYR A 56 0.91 15.11 10.25
C TYR A 56 0.57 14.91 8.76
N LEU A 57 0.46 13.64 8.31
CA LEU A 57 0.12 13.32 6.93
C LEU A 57 -1.25 13.85 6.53
N ILE A 58 -2.26 13.74 7.40
CA ILE A 58 -3.62 14.26 7.16
C ILE A 58 -3.59 15.77 6.94
N ASN A 59 -2.84 16.50 7.78
CA ASN A 59 -2.72 17.95 7.63
C ASN A 59 -1.93 18.35 6.38
N ASP A 60 -0.87 17.62 6.08
CA ASP A 60 0.00 17.85 4.93
C ASP A 60 -0.76 17.63 3.59
N ILE A 61 -1.56 16.56 3.48
CA ILE A 61 -2.32 16.25 2.27
C ILE A 61 -3.43 17.28 1.98
N LYS A 62 -3.99 17.90 3.02
CA LYS A 62 -4.98 18.98 2.86
C LYS A 62 -4.38 20.24 2.22
N ASN A 63 -3.09 20.48 2.48
CA ASN A 63 -2.38 21.66 1.98
C ASN A 63 -1.64 21.41 0.67
N THR A 64 -1.27 20.16 0.39
CA THR A 64 -0.49 19.76 -0.80
C THR A 64 -1.13 18.54 -1.44
N PRO A 65 -2.02 18.73 -2.45
CA PRO A 65 -2.73 17.64 -3.10
C PRO A 65 -1.77 16.63 -3.72
N ARG A 66 -1.82 15.38 -3.25
CA ARG A 66 -1.02 14.24 -3.72
C ARG A 66 -1.69 12.93 -3.37
N SER A 67 -1.28 11.86 -4.02
CA SER A 67 -1.74 10.52 -3.65
C SER A 67 -0.93 9.97 -2.49
N VAL A 68 -1.56 9.19 -1.62
CA VAL A 68 -0.90 8.46 -0.53
C VAL A 68 -1.10 6.97 -0.75
N ALA A 69 0.00 6.24 -0.86
CA ALA A 69 -0.04 4.78 -0.97
C ALA A 69 0.19 4.14 0.41
N ILE A 70 -0.76 3.31 0.82
CA ILE A 70 -0.73 2.62 2.10
C ILE A 70 -0.79 1.12 1.85
N PHE A 71 0.25 0.39 2.25
CA PHE A 71 0.22 -1.06 2.25
C PHE A 71 -0.62 -1.55 3.43
N ALA A 72 -1.86 -1.95 3.15
CA ALA A 72 -2.88 -2.23 4.17
C ALA A 72 -2.50 -3.38 5.13
N GLU A 73 -1.74 -4.37 4.67
CA GLU A 73 -1.22 -5.45 5.51
C GLU A 73 -0.21 -4.96 6.55
N GLY A 74 0.49 -3.86 6.27
CA GLY A 74 1.51 -3.28 7.14
C GLY A 74 2.78 -4.14 7.32
N THR A 75 2.85 -5.31 6.68
CA THR A 75 4.00 -6.22 6.68
C THR A 75 4.09 -6.93 5.33
N ARG A 76 5.23 -7.55 5.04
CA ARG A 76 5.39 -8.40 3.86
C ARG A 76 4.84 -9.79 4.14
N THR A 77 4.14 -10.38 3.17
CA THR A 77 3.71 -11.78 3.27
C THR A 77 4.92 -12.73 3.29
N LYS A 78 4.80 -13.82 4.06
CA LYS A 78 5.82 -14.87 4.17
C LYS A 78 5.57 -16.04 3.21
N ASP A 79 4.34 -16.24 2.84
CA ASP A 79 3.84 -17.39 2.07
C ASP A 79 3.19 -17.02 0.73
N GLY A 80 2.99 -15.72 0.48
CA GLY A 80 2.34 -15.20 -0.71
C GLY A 80 0.84 -14.95 -0.54
N ASN A 81 0.27 -15.34 0.60
CA ASN A 81 -1.14 -15.12 0.90
C ASN A 81 -1.39 -13.70 1.41
N LEU A 82 -2.60 -13.20 1.13
CA LEU A 82 -3.07 -11.94 1.65
C LEU A 82 -3.19 -12.02 3.17
N GLN A 83 -2.57 -11.07 3.86
CA GLN A 83 -2.58 -10.98 5.32
C GLN A 83 -3.77 -10.14 5.83
N GLU A 84 -3.95 -10.12 7.14
CA GLU A 84 -4.94 -9.24 7.78
C GLU A 84 -4.58 -7.76 7.56
N PHE A 85 -5.61 -6.96 7.23
CA PHE A 85 -5.43 -5.54 7.01
C PHE A 85 -5.42 -4.75 8.32
N LYS A 86 -4.55 -3.75 8.36
CA LYS A 86 -4.53 -2.75 9.43
C LYS A 86 -5.53 -1.64 9.11
N LYS A 87 -6.17 -1.10 10.13
CA LYS A 87 -7.19 -0.04 10.01
C LYS A 87 -6.64 1.31 9.53
N GLY A 88 -5.32 1.45 9.38
CA GLY A 88 -4.66 2.72 9.05
C GLY A 88 -5.14 3.35 7.73
N ALA A 89 -5.38 2.54 6.70
CA ALA A 89 -5.88 3.04 5.42
C ALA A 89 -7.31 3.59 5.54
N SER A 90 -8.19 2.84 6.24
CA SER A 90 -9.58 3.25 6.46
C SER A 90 -9.68 4.51 7.33
N ILE A 91 -8.92 4.57 8.43
CA ILE A 91 -8.86 5.77 9.29
C ILE A 91 -8.37 6.97 8.48
N PHE A 92 -7.30 6.81 7.69
CA PHE A 92 -6.79 7.88 6.83
C PHE A 92 -7.86 8.39 5.85
N GLY A 93 -8.55 7.51 5.15
CA GLY A 93 -9.63 7.88 4.23
C GLY A 93 -10.77 8.62 4.94
N ILE A 94 -11.22 8.09 6.09
CA ILE A 94 -12.29 8.70 6.91
C ILE A 94 -11.92 10.11 7.37
N ASP A 95 -10.70 10.30 7.89
CA ASP A 95 -10.24 11.58 8.44
C ASP A 95 -9.95 12.63 7.38
N THR A 96 -9.52 12.20 6.20
CA THR A 96 -9.24 13.11 5.07
C THR A 96 -10.44 13.33 4.16
N LYS A 97 -11.45 12.46 4.23
CA LYS A 97 -12.59 12.41 3.28
C LYS A 97 -12.13 12.19 1.82
N LEU A 98 -10.93 11.64 1.63
CA LEU A 98 -10.40 11.30 0.32
C LEU A 98 -10.85 9.90 -0.10
N PRO A 99 -11.16 9.68 -1.38
CA PRO A 99 -11.52 8.36 -1.88
C PRO A 99 -10.34 7.38 -1.74
N ILE A 100 -10.65 6.12 -1.44
CA ILE A 100 -9.68 5.04 -1.37
C ILE A 100 -9.77 4.22 -2.65
N VAL A 101 -8.66 4.10 -3.39
CA VAL A 101 -8.56 3.21 -4.55
C VAL A 101 -7.89 1.91 -4.11
N PRO A 102 -8.63 0.79 -4.00
CA PRO A 102 -8.01 -0.51 -3.74
C PRO A 102 -7.13 -0.94 -4.91
N VAL A 103 -5.92 -1.41 -4.60
CA VAL A 103 -4.95 -1.86 -5.62
C VAL A 103 -4.45 -3.25 -5.27
N ALA A 104 -4.64 -4.19 -6.19
CA ALA A 104 -4.07 -5.53 -6.10
C ALA A 104 -2.76 -5.62 -6.89
N ILE A 105 -1.74 -6.26 -6.30
CA ILE A 105 -0.44 -6.48 -6.93
C ILE A 105 -0.16 -7.98 -6.95
N SER A 106 0.01 -8.54 -8.15
CA SER A 106 0.33 -9.94 -8.35
C SER A 106 1.73 -10.10 -8.97
N GLY A 107 2.37 -11.23 -8.70
CA GLY A 107 3.67 -11.61 -9.29
C GLY A 107 4.91 -11.21 -8.49
N THR A 108 4.85 -10.18 -7.64
CA THR A 108 6.02 -9.64 -6.92
C THR A 108 6.54 -10.55 -5.81
N TYR A 109 5.70 -11.46 -5.28
CA TYR A 109 6.12 -12.41 -4.25
C TYR A 109 7.20 -13.38 -4.75
N LYS A 110 7.07 -13.84 -6.01
CA LYS A 110 8.07 -14.70 -6.65
C LYS A 110 9.46 -14.05 -6.72
N TRP A 111 9.50 -12.71 -6.78
CA TRP A 111 10.72 -11.92 -6.77
C TRP A 111 11.35 -11.78 -5.39
N SER A 112 10.54 -11.76 -4.35
CA SER A 112 11.03 -11.54 -2.98
C SER A 112 11.74 -12.77 -2.38
N LYS A 113 11.44 -13.96 -2.87
CA LYS A 113 12.01 -15.24 -2.39
C LYS A 113 13.32 -15.65 -3.06
N LYS A 114 13.68 -15.07 -4.20
CA LYS A 114 14.89 -15.45 -4.93
C LYS A 114 15.94 -14.35 -4.83
N SER A 115 17.19 -14.77 -4.54
CA SER A 115 18.37 -13.94 -4.58
C SER A 115 18.34 -12.97 -5.77
N LEU A 116 18.82 -11.75 -5.56
CA LEU A 116 18.97 -10.70 -6.57
C LEU A 116 19.67 -11.15 -7.88
N LEU A 117 20.21 -12.36 -7.91
CA LEU A 117 20.96 -12.92 -9.05
C LEU A 117 20.12 -13.86 -9.95
N ASN A 118 18.88 -14.22 -9.58
CA ASN A 118 18.05 -15.12 -10.37
C ASN A 118 16.76 -14.44 -10.86
N PHE A 119 16.91 -13.56 -11.84
CA PHE A 119 15.81 -12.91 -12.55
C PHE A 119 15.08 -13.93 -13.44
N ARG A 120 14.10 -14.66 -12.90
CA ARG A 120 13.14 -15.35 -13.77
C ARG A 120 12.11 -14.33 -14.23
N LYS A 121 11.84 -14.32 -15.53
CA LYS A 121 10.75 -13.56 -16.15
C LYS A 121 9.43 -13.89 -15.43
N SER A 122 8.94 -12.99 -14.60
CA SER A 122 7.61 -13.11 -13.99
C SER A 122 6.82 -11.87 -14.37
N GLU A 123 5.63 -12.08 -14.87
CA GLU A 123 4.69 -11.01 -15.13
C GLU A 123 4.24 -10.40 -13.80
N ILE A 124 4.35 -9.08 -13.68
CA ILE A 124 3.84 -8.33 -12.53
C ILE A 124 2.65 -7.53 -13.01
N THR A 125 1.52 -7.75 -12.36
CA THR A 125 0.26 -7.12 -12.74
C THR A 125 -0.26 -6.27 -11.59
N PHE A 126 -0.69 -5.05 -11.93
CA PHE A 126 -1.45 -4.16 -11.06
C PHE A 126 -2.90 -4.12 -11.54
N SER A 127 -3.83 -4.29 -10.62
CA SER A 127 -5.25 -4.08 -10.84
C SER A 127 -5.74 -2.99 -9.92
N PHE A 128 -6.54 -2.07 -10.45
CA PHE A 128 -7.11 -0.93 -9.72
C PHE A 128 -8.62 -1.08 -9.70
N ALA A 129 -9.22 -1.03 -8.53
CA ALA A 129 -10.68 -1.01 -8.39
C ALA A 129 -11.24 0.41 -8.50
N GLU A 130 -12.56 0.50 -8.61
CA GLU A 130 -13.28 1.76 -8.49
C GLU A 130 -13.02 2.40 -7.13
N PRO A 131 -12.92 3.74 -7.06
CA PRO A 131 -12.69 4.45 -5.83
C PRO A 131 -13.84 4.25 -4.83
N ILE A 132 -13.50 3.85 -3.61
CA ILE A 132 -14.44 3.81 -2.48
C ILE A 132 -14.52 5.20 -1.89
N GLN A 133 -15.68 5.86 -2.01
CA GLN A 133 -15.94 7.17 -1.41
C GLN A 133 -15.98 7.05 0.12
N THR A 134 -15.32 7.96 0.83
CA THR A 134 -15.20 7.89 2.30
C THR A 134 -16.01 8.98 3.03
N GLU A 135 -16.68 9.86 2.30
CA GLU A 135 -17.40 11.01 2.84
C GLU A 135 -18.44 10.63 3.89
N ASN A 136 -19.16 9.53 3.64
CA ASN A 136 -20.25 9.04 4.49
C ASN A 136 -19.79 8.09 5.60
N TYR A 137 -18.49 7.74 5.67
CA TYR A 137 -17.97 6.90 6.74
C TYR A 137 -17.54 7.74 7.95
N SER A 138 -17.88 7.26 9.14
CA SER A 138 -17.45 7.77 10.43
C SER A 138 -16.32 6.92 11.01
N TYR A 139 -15.69 7.37 12.09
CA TYR A 139 -14.67 6.59 12.78
C TYR A 139 -15.18 5.25 13.31
N GLY A 140 -16.49 5.14 13.60
CA GLY A 140 -17.15 3.89 13.99
C GLY A 140 -17.10 2.84 12.90
N ASP A 141 -17.12 3.25 11.63
CA ASP A 141 -17.22 2.38 10.45
C ASP A 141 -15.86 1.90 9.94
N ARG A 142 -14.77 2.22 10.63
CA ARG A 142 -13.38 1.91 10.21
C ARG A 142 -13.12 0.41 10.00
N GLU A 143 -13.82 -0.45 10.72
CA GLU A 143 -13.69 -1.92 10.59
C GLU A 143 -14.41 -2.40 9.35
N GLU A 144 -15.64 -1.95 9.15
CA GLU A 144 -16.43 -2.24 7.95
C GLU A 144 -15.69 -1.80 6.68
N LEU A 145 -15.20 -0.56 6.67
CA LEU A 145 -14.43 -0.04 5.53
C LEU A 145 -13.14 -0.83 5.29
N THR A 146 -12.45 -1.27 6.36
CA THR A 146 -11.25 -2.11 6.24
C THR A 146 -11.60 -3.45 5.60
N GLU A 147 -12.67 -4.09 6.03
CA GLU A 147 -13.10 -5.37 5.47
C GLU A 147 -13.57 -5.22 4.01
N LYS A 148 -14.29 -4.16 3.69
CA LYS A 148 -14.67 -3.84 2.30
C LYS A 148 -13.46 -3.72 1.38
N ILE A 149 -12.43 -2.97 1.81
CA ILE A 149 -11.17 -2.83 1.05
C ILE A 149 -10.51 -4.20 0.88
N LYS A 150 -10.47 -5.02 1.94
CA LYS A 150 -9.84 -6.35 1.92
C LYS A 150 -10.56 -7.30 0.97
N ILE A 151 -11.89 -7.35 1.01
CA ILE A 151 -12.71 -8.17 0.11
C ILE A 151 -12.47 -7.75 -1.33
N THR A 152 -12.54 -6.45 -1.64
CA THR A 152 -12.28 -5.92 -2.98
C THR A 152 -10.91 -6.36 -3.51
N ILE A 153 -9.84 -6.21 -2.70
CA ILE A 153 -8.49 -6.62 -3.13
C ILE A 153 -8.38 -8.13 -3.29
N LYS A 154 -9.03 -8.91 -2.43
CA LYS A 154 -9.07 -10.37 -2.51
C LYS A 154 -9.71 -10.85 -3.81
N ASP A 155 -10.85 -10.28 -4.18
CA ASP A 155 -11.57 -10.63 -5.41
C ASP A 155 -10.72 -10.29 -6.64
N MET A 156 -10.08 -9.10 -6.67
CA MET A 156 -9.15 -8.73 -7.74
C MET A 156 -7.97 -9.69 -7.85
N LEU A 157 -7.43 -10.20 -6.74
CA LEU A 157 -6.34 -11.18 -6.76
C LEU A 157 -6.79 -12.53 -7.32
N ILE A 158 -8.03 -12.94 -7.06
CA ILE A 158 -8.64 -14.15 -7.64
C ILE A 158 -8.76 -13.98 -9.16
N ASP A 159 -9.28 -12.86 -9.63
CA ASP A 159 -9.42 -12.56 -11.06
C ASP A 159 -8.06 -12.57 -11.78
N LEU A 160 -7.03 -11.95 -11.16
CA LEU A 160 -5.68 -11.96 -11.70
C LEU A 160 -5.09 -13.38 -11.76
N ALA A 161 -5.39 -14.23 -10.76
CA ALA A 161 -4.95 -15.62 -10.77
C ALA A 161 -5.62 -16.42 -11.91
N ILE A 162 -6.92 -16.24 -12.12
CA ILE A 162 -7.67 -16.88 -13.22
C ILE A 162 -7.11 -16.43 -14.59
N LEU A 163 -6.87 -15.13 -14.77
CA LEU A 163 -6.28 -14.59 -15.99
C LEU A 163 -4.88 -15.13 -16.27
N SER A 164 -4.06 -15.33 -15.24
CA SER A 164 -2.73 -15.92 -15.40
C SER A 164 -2.76 -17.38 -15.83
N LEU A 165 -3.73 -18.15 -15.33
CA LEU A 165 -3.95 -19.54 -15.72
C LEU A 165 -4.40 -19.64 -17.18
N SER A 166 -5.29 -18.76 -17.62
CA SER A 166 -5.81 -18.75 -19.00
C SER A 166 -4.74 -18.41 -20.05
N LYS A 167 -3.71 -17.62 -19.66
CA LYS A 167 -2.59 -17.24 -20.54
C LYS A 167 -1.46 -18.29 -20.59
N GLY A 168 -1.55 -19.41 -19.85
CA GLY A 168 -0.52 -20.45 -19.81
C GLY A 168 0.82 -19.98 -19.23
N THR A 169 0.84 -18.91 -18.46
CA THR A 169 2.03 -18.32 -17.85
C THR A 169 2.28 -18.98 -16.50
N PHE A 170 3.05 -20.08 -16.48
CA PHE A 170 3.57 -20.72 -15.25
C PHE A 170 4.98 -20.26 -14.92
#